data_987fda9755fbcbecff3be1a086a39b21
#
_entry.id   987fda9755fbcbecff3be1a086a39b21
#
_cell.length_a   1.000
_cell.length_b   1.000
_cell.length_c   1.000
_cell.angle_alpha   90.00
_cell.angle_beta   90.00
_cell.angle_gamma   90.00
#
_symmetry.space_group_name_H-M   'P 1'
#
loop_
_entity.id
_entity.type
_entity.pdbx_description
1 polymer ?
#
loop_
_entity_poly.entity_id
_entity_poly.type
_entity_poly.pdbx_seq_one_letter_code
_entity_poly.pdbx_strand_id
1 'polypeptide(L)'
;MTHIFALLIGLLSGGPQKPITTPQELLAAMRARYDGKWYRTLTFVQNNTEHHPDGTVEHSVWREWVLSPGKLRIEFQPSDSGNGVVFANDSIFSFQHDSLRVARPFVHPLLVLGFDVYMQPVERTIAQLQQAPRVFDLSVLSEGSWEGRPVWIVGAKAGDAHTRQFWVDKERLLFVRMLEPAPRDTAKTAETRFNKYQTLAGGWVAAQVEFLIEGQQQFLEEYTQIQGNVDLPATLWDARQWKAARAGRASGTGN
;
A
#
# COMPACT_ATOMS: atom_id res chain seq x y z
N MET A 1 6.86 56.70 -25.21
CA MET A 1 6.00 55.51 -25.40
C MET A 1 6.36 54.53 -24.30
N THR A 2 5.55 54.54 -23.22
CA THR A 2 5.81 53.76 -22.01
C THR A 2 4.88 52.53 -22.01
N HIS A 3 5.42 51.35 -22.22
CA HIS A 3 4.65 50.09 -22.17
C HIS A 3 4.50 49.61 -20.73
N ILE A 4 3.28 49.67 -20.22
CA ILE A 4 2.88 49.09 -18.94
C ILE A 4 2.61 47.64 -19.17
N PHE A 5 3.46 46.75 -18.61
CA PHE A 5 3.20 45.31 -18.52
C PHE A 5 2.28 45.05 -17.34
N ALA A 6 1.03 44.68 -17.60
CA ALA A 6 0.10 44.25 -16.58
C ALA A 6 0.39 42.77 -16.25
N LEU A 7 0.89 42.54 -15.04
CA LEU A 7 1.10 41.20 -14.48
C LEU A 7 -0.26 40.62 -14.03
N LEU A 8 -0.86 39.72 -14.78
CA LEU A 8 -2.04 38.95 -14.36
C LEU A 8 -1.62 37.91 -13.31
N ILE A 9 -1.83 38.22 -12.04
CA ILE A 9 -1.76 37.27 -10.96
C ILE A 9 -3.06 36.45 -11.00
N GLY A 10 -2.99 35.25 -11.55
CA GLY A 10 -4.08 34.26 -11.47
C GLY A 10 -4.29 33.80 -10.04
N LEU A 11 -5.32 34.34 -9.37
CA LEU A 11 -5.82 33.81 -8.10
C LEU A 11 -6.36 32.41 -8.33
N LEU A 12 -5.61 31.40 -7.92
CA LEU A 12 -6.12 30.05 -7.74
C LEU A 12 -7.18 30.08 -6.62
N SER A 13 -8.44 30.14 -7.02
CA SER A 13 -9.60 30.05 -6.13
C SER A 13 -9.74 28.61 -5.60
N GLY A 14 -8.92 28.25 -4.62
CA GLY A 14 -9.21 27.14 -3.73
C GLY A 14 -10.30 27.59 -2.76
N GLY A 15 -11.56 27.22 -3.00
CA GLY A 15 -12.63 27.40 -2.00
C GLY A 15 -12.23 26.73 -0.67
N PRO A 16 -12.78 27.13 0.48
CA PRO A 16 -12.46 26.56 1.77
C PRO A 16 -12.71 25.04 1.71
N GLN A 17 -11.64 24.28 1.87
CA GLN A 17 -11.74 22.82 1.91
C GLN A 17 -12.56 22.45 3.14
N LYS A 18 -13.64 21.67 2.96
CA LYS A 18 -14.49 21.21 4.08
C LYS A 18 -13.60 20.53 5.13
N PRO A 19 -13.74 20.86 6.42
CA PRO A 19 -12.96 20.23 7.47
C PRO A 19 -13.24 18.71 7.49
N ILE A 20 -12.18 17.91 7.66
CA ILE A 20 -12.28 16.47 7.84
C ILE A 20 -12.62 16.21 9.30
N THR A 21 -13.76 15.60 9.57
CA THR A 21 -14.27 15.32 10.92
C THR A 21 -14.63 13.85 11.14
N THR A 22 -14.66 13.05 10.06
CA THR A 22 -14.96 11.63 10.09
C THR A 22 -13.95 10.82 9.26
N PRO A 23 -13.75 9.51 9.57
CA PRO A 23 -12.95 8.63 8.74
C PRO A 23 -13.42 8.56 7.28
N GLN A 24 -14.74 8.61 7.04
CA GLN A 24 -15.32 8.59 5.70
C GLN A 24 -14.92 9.84 4.90
N GLU A 25 -14.95 11.03 5.54
CA GLU A 25 -14.49 12.27 4.91
C GLU A 25 -12.98 12.24 4.63
N LEU A 26 -12.18 11.61 5.52
CA LEU A 26 -10.75 11.41 5.28
C LEU A 26 -10.50 10.52 4.06
N LEU A 27 -11.15 9.36 3.98
CA LEU A 27 -11.03 8.45 2.83
C LEU A 27 -11.47 9.12 1.52
N ALA A 28 -12.53 9.91 1.58
CA ALA A 28 -12.99 10.72 0.44
C ALA A 28 -11.96 11.77 0.02
N ALA A 29 -11.32 12.44 0.99
CA ALA A 29 -10.28 13.43 0.72
C ALA A 29 -9.02 12.79 0.13
N MET A 30 -8.59 11.61 0.64
CA MET A 30 -7.48 10.83 0.08
C MET A 30 -7.72 10.52 -1.40
N ARG A 31 -8.90 9.98 -1.72
CA ARG A 31 -9.28 9.69 -3.10
C ARG A 31 -9.34 10.96 -3.96
N ALA A 32 -10.03 12.00 -3.51
CA ALA A 32 -10.22 13.24 -4.28
C ALA A 32 -8.89 13.96 -4.57
N ARG A 33 -7.92 13.90 -3.64
CA ARG A 33 -6.58 14.50 -3.82
C ARG A 33 -5.86 13.98 -5.04
N TYR A 34 -6.05 12.69 -5.35
CA TYR A 34 -5.32 11.96 -6.39
C TYR A 34 -6.19 11.46 -7.53
N ASP A 35 -7.47 11.83 -7.57
CA ASP A 35 -8.42 11.40 -8.60
C ASP A 35 -7.91 11.71 -10.01
N GLY A 36 -7.85 10.69 -10.85
CA GLY A 36 -7.31 10.75 -12.22
C GLY A 36 -5.80 11.00 -12.34
N LYS A 37 -5.07 11.10 -11.22
CA LYS A 37 -3.62 11.39 -11.21
C LYS A 37 -2.77 10.20 -10.76
N TRP A 38 -3.30 9.34 -9.86
CA TRP A 38 -2.56 8.19 -9.34
C TRP A 38 -2.25 7.20 -10.44
N TYR A 39 -1.06 6.57 -10.39
CA TYR A 39 -0.68 5.53 -11.33
C TYR A 39 -1.61 4.32 -11.24
N ARG A 40 -1.92 3.72 -12.37
CA ARG A 40 -2.80 2.56 -12.45
C ARG A 40 -2.04 1.24 -12.24
N THR A 41 -0.82 1.18 -12.75
CA THR A 41 0.05 0.02 -12.60
C THR A 41 1.36 0.43 -11.96
N LEU A 42 1.96 -0.50 -11.23
CA LEU A 42 3.24 -0.33 -10.59
C LEU A 42 4.02 -1.65 -10.69
N THR A 43 5.33 -1.54 -10.95
CA THR A 43 6.25 -2.67 -10.82
C THR A 43 7.46 -2.26 -10.02
N PHE A 44 8.04 -3.18 -9.26
CA PHE A 44 9.26 -2.97 -8.51
C PHE A 44 9.95 -4.29 -8.15
N VAL A 45 11.20 -4.19 -7.79
CA VAL A 45 11.97 -5.24 -7.13
C VAL A 45 12.03 -4.89 -5.65
N GLN A 46 11.61 -5.81 -4.82
CA GLN A 46 11.62 -5.70 -3.36
C GLN A 46 12.80 -6.49 -2.81
N ASN A 47 13.69 -5.81 -2.11
CA ASN A 47 14.78 -6.43 -1.36
C ASN A 47 14.34 -6.52 0.10
N ASN A 48 14.38 -7.73 0.64
CA ASN A 48 13.89 -8.02 1.98
C ASN A 48 15.04 -8.30 2.93
N THR A 49 14.88 -7.83 4.17
CA THR A 49 15.69 -8.22 5.31
C THR A 49 14.74 -8.73 6.39
N GLU A 50 14.86 -10.00 6.77
CA GLU A 50 14.08 -10.65 7.83
C GLU A 50 14.97 -10.93 9.03
N HIS A 51 14.51 -10.52 10.22
CA HIS A 51 15.17 -10.73 11.49
C HIS A 51 14.46 -11.85 12.25
N HIS A 52 15.18 -12.95 12.51
CA HIS A 52 14.64 -14.08 13.25
C HIS A 52 14.89 -13.98 14.75
N PRO A 53 14.08 -14.64 15.59
CA PRO A 53 14.22 -14.60 17.05
C PRO A 53 15.55 -15.18 17.58
N ASP A 54 16.22 -16.02 16.80
CA ASP A 54 17.54 -16.59 17.13
C ASP A 54 18.70 -15.64 16.80
N GLY A 55 18.40 -14.42 16.31
CA GLY A 55 19.39 -13.41 15.92
C GLY A 55 19.92 -13.55 14.50
N THR A 56 19.48 -14.56 13.74
CA THR A 56 19.86 -14.67 12.33
C THR A 56 19.14 -13.65 11.48
N VAL A 57 19.77 -13.26 10.37
CA VAL A 57 19.20 -12.33 9.38
C VAL A 57 19.17 -13.03 8.04
N GLU A 58 17.99 -13.04 7.41
CA GLU A 58 17.80 -13.60 6.07
C GLU A 58 17.55 -12.46 5.06
N HIS A 59 18.12 -12.60 3.85
CA HIS A 59 17.87 -11.70 2.74
C HIS A 59 17.18 -12.45 1.61
N SER A 60 16.16 -11.82 1.05
CA SER A 60 15.45 -12.35 -0.13
C SER A 60 15.09 -11.24 -1.10
N VAL A 61 14.81 -11.62 -2.33
CA VAL A 61 14.38 -10.68 -3.37
C VAL A 61 13.07 -11.15 -3.94
N TRP A 62 12.12 -10.23 -4.08
CA TRP A 62 10.82 -10.47 -4.70
C TRP A 62 10.65 -9.54 -5.89
N ARG A 63 9.82 -9.95 -6.85
CA ARG A 63 9.35 -9.07 -7.93
C ARG A 63 7.87 -8.88 -7.81
N GLU A 64 7.43 -7.63 -7.95
CA GLU A 64 6.05 -7.28 -7.72
C GLU A 64 5.44 -6.52 -8.88
N TRP A 65 4.16 -6.79 -9.11
CA TRP A 65 3.30 -6.13 -10.08
C TRP A 65 2.00 -5.78 -9.39
N VAL A 66 1.61 -4.52 -9.49
CA VAL A 66 0.35 -4.00 -8.96
C VAL A 66 -0.50 -3.51 -10.13
N LEU A 67 -1.78 -3.82 -10.12
CA LEU A 67 -2.81 -3.17 -10.92
C LEU A 67 -3.91 -2.71 -9.97
N SER A 68 -3.89 -1.41 -9.66
CA SER A 68 -4.89 -0.81 -8.80
C SER A 68 -6.21 -0.55 -9.57
N PRO A 69 -7.37 -0.80 -8.94
CA PRO A 69 -7.48 -1.35 -7.59
C PRO A 69 -7.47 -2.89 -7.53
N GLY A 70 -6.99 -3.43 -6.42
CA GLY A 70 -7.28 -4.77 -5.94
C GLY A 70 -6.46 -5.91 -6.50
N LYS A 71 -5.36 -5.65 -7.23
CA LYS A 71 -4.52 -6.72 -7.77
C LYS A 71 -3.05 -6.51 -7.46
N LEU A 72 -2.44 -7.55 -6.89
CA LEU A 72 -1.01 -7.61 -6.60
C LEU A 72 -0.51 -9.03 -6.91
N ARG A 73 0.59 -9.11 -7.64
CA ARG A 73 1.32 -10.35 -7.86
C ARG A 73 2.72 -10.21 -7.29
N ILE A 74 3.15 -11.20 -6.52
CA ILE A 74 4.49 -11.28 -5.94
C ILE A 74 5.13 -12.60 -6.39
N GLU A 75 6.31 -12.53 -6.97
CA GLU A 75 7.13 -13.70 -7.31
C GLU A 75 8.39 -13.71 -6.45
N PHE A 76 8.57 -14.78 -5.67
CA PHE A 76 9.74 -14.97 -4.85
C PHE A 76 10.91 -15.46 -5.72
N GLN A 77 12.08 -14.85 -5.52
CA GLN A 77 13.27 -15.25 -6.28
C GLN A 77 13.93 -16.50 -5.66
N PRO A 78 14.57 -17.34 -6.47
CA PRO A 78 14.69 -17.20 -7.93
C PRO A 78 13.35 -17.43 -8.64
N SER A 79 13.14 -16.70 -9.76
CA SER A 79 11.83 -16.69 -10.46
C SER A 79 11.42 -18.03 -11.05
N ASP A 80 12.33 -18.95 -11.24
CA ASP A 80 12.09 -20.32 -11.71
C ASP A 80 11.63 -21.27 -10.57
N SER A 81 11.70 -20.83 -9.31
CA SER A 81 11.20 -21.61 -8.16
C SER A 81 9.70 -21.91 -8.24
N GLY A 82 8.93 -21.09 -8.96
CA GLY A 82 7.48 -21.20 -9.03
C GLY A 82 6.75 -20.83 -7.73
N ASN A 83 7.43 -20.07 -6.85
CA ASN A 83 6.90 -19.65 -5.56
C ASN A 83 6.38 -18.20 -5.65
N GLY A 84 5.28 -17.91 -4.97
CA GLY A 84 4.74 -16.57 -4.85
C GLY A 84 3.26 -16.52 -4.58
N VAL A 85 2.67 -15.33 -4.73
CA VAL A 85 1.26 -15.08 -4.43
C VAL A 85 0.61 -14.18 -5.47
N VAL A 86 -0.71 -14.34 -5.64
CA VAL A 86 -1.57 -13.39 -6.36
C VAL A 86 -2.69 -12.97 -5.44
N PHE A 87 -2.88 -11.66 -5.30
CA PHE A 87 -4.09 -11.07 -4.73
C PHE A 87 -4.96 -10.58 -5.88
N ALA A 88 -6.19 -11.02 -5.93
CA ALA A 88 -7.18 -10.59 -6.92
C ALA A 88 -8.58 -10.89 -6.41
N ASN A 89 -9.55 -10.01 -6.73
CA ASN A 89 -10.95 -10.19 -6.37
C ASN A 89 -11.17 -10.47 -4.86
N ASP A 90 -10.50 -9.68 -4.00
CA ASP A 90 -10.53 -9.81 -2.54
C ASP A 90 -10.17 -11.23 -2.05
N SER A 91 -9.26 -11.88 -2.75
CA SER A 91 -8.78 -13.22 -2.46
C SER A 91 -7.27 -13.32 -2.60
N ILE A 92 -6.67 -14.27 -1.87
CA ILE A 92 -5.25 -14.64 -1.99
C ILE A 92 -5.13 -16.04 -2.59
N PHE A 93 -4.19 -16.18 -3.52
CA PHE A 93 -3.77 -17.44 -4.13
C PHE A 93 -2.27 -17.58 -3.92
N SER A 94 -1.82 -18.58 -3.16
CA SER A 94 -0.39 -18.82 -2.97
C SER A 94 0.08 -20.07 -3.71
N PHE A 95 1.29 -19.99 -4.22
CA PHE A 95 1.90 -21.02 -5.05
C PHE A 95 3.24 -21.46 -4.48
N GLN A 96 3.51 -22.75 -4.57
CA GLN A 96 4.79 -23.36 -4.26
C GLN A 96 5.12 -24.37 -5.38
N HIS A 97 6.28 -24.21 -6.00
CA HIS A 97 6.72 -25.02 -7.16
C HIS A 97 5.62 -25.09 -8.25
N ASP A 98 5.07 -23.95 -8.63
CA ASP A 98 3.97 -23.80 -9.58
C ASP A 98 2.63 -24.45 -9.18
N SER A 99 2.55 -25.03 -7.98
CA SER A 99 1.34 -25.67 -7.48
C SER A 99 0.57 -24.73 -6.55
N LEU A 100 -0.74 -24.58 -6.77
CA LEU A 100 -1.61 -23.83 -5.88
C LEU A 100 -1.69 -24.50 -4.50
N ARG A 101 -1.39 -23.76 -3.44
CA ARG A 101 -1.41 -24.21 -2.05
C ARG A 101 -2.54 -23.60 -1.24
N VAL A 102 -2.84 -22.32 -1.48
CA VAL A 102 -3.90 -21.59 -0.77
C VAL A 102 -4.75 -20.87 -1.79
N ALA A 103 -6.07 -20.96 -1.61
CA ALA A 103 -7.05 -20.10 -2.28
C ALA A 103 -8.15 -19.79 -1.26
N ARG A 104 -8.26 -18.51 -0.86
CA ARG A 104 -9.27 -18.09 0.12
C ARG A 104 -9.58 -16.60 0.01
N PRO A 105 -10.75 -16.16 0.49
CA PRO A 105 -11.03 -14.74 0.65
C PRO A 105 -9.97 -14.07 1.53
N PHE A 106 -9.47 -12.92 1.09
CA PHE A 106 -8.52 -12.11 1.83
C PHE A 106 -8.39 -10.72 1.22
N VAL A 107 -8.73 -9.70 1.98
CA VAL A 107 -8.42 -8.31 1.65
C VAL A 107 -7.06 -7.96 2.25
N HIS A 108 -6.14 -7.51 1.43
CA HIS A 108 -4.81 -7.09 1.87
C HIS A 108 -4.87 -5.62 2.34
N PRO A 109 -4.79 -5.31 3.64
CA PRO A 109 -5.01 -3.95 4.13
C PRO A 109 -3.99 -2.94 3.61
N LEU A 110 -2.74 -3.35 3.41
CA LEU A 110 -1.70 -2.46 2.88
C LEU A 110 -1.89 -2.20 1.38
N LEU A 111 -2.46 -3.13 0.60
CA LEU A 111 -2.86 -2.87 -0.78
C LEU A 111 -3.98 -1.84 -0.82
N VAL A 112 -4.99 -1.98 0.05
CA VAL A 112 -6.10 -1.02 0.15
C VAL A 112 -5.62 0.36 0.56
N LEU A 113 -4.86 0.47 1.65
CA LEU A 113 -4.46 1.75 2.24
C LEU A 113 -3.27 2.42 1.51
N GLY A 114 -2.34 1.63 0.98
CA GLY A 114 -1.15 2.13 0.30
C GLY A 114 -1.37 2.48 -1.18
N PHE A 115 -2.39 1.87 -1.82
CA PHE A 115 -2.57 1.98 -3.27
C PHE A 115 -4.02 2.24 -3.68
N ASP A 116 -4.96 1.39 -3.29
CA ASP A 116 -6.31 1.37 -3.86
C ASP A 116 -7.18 2.54 -3.39
N VAL A 117 -7.00 3.02 -2.16
CA VAL A 117 -7.77 4.13 -1.55
C VAL A 117 -7.74 5.40 -2.39
N TYR A 118 -6.68 5.60 -3.18
CA TYR A 118 -6.49 6.76 -4.04
C TYR A 118 -7.27 6.67 -5.37
N MET A 119 -7.79 5.50 -5.72
CA MET A 119 -8.37 5.24 -7.03
C MET A 119 -9.79 4.66 -7.01
N GLN A 120 -10.10 3.80 -6.02
CA GLN A 120 -11.40 3.11 -5.98
C GLN A 120 -12.48 3.96 -5.29
N PRO A 121 -13.79 3.63 -5.49
CA PRO A 121 -14.88 4.25 -4.76
C PRO A 121 -14.71 4.15 -3.24
N VAL A 122 -15.05 5.21 -2.51
CA VAL A 122 -14.89 5.30 -1.05
C VAL A 122 -15.66 4.19 -0.34
N GLU A 123 -16.86 3.87 -0.83
CA GLU A 123 -17.73 2.82 -0.29
C GLU A 123 -17.07 1.43 -0.37
N ARG A 124 -16.31 1.17 -1.45
CA ARG A 124 -15.53 -0.07 -1.57
C ARG A 124 -14.39 -0.11 -0.56
N THR A 125 -13.67 0.99 -0.39
CA THR A 125 -12.61 1.09 0.63
C THR A 125 -13.17 0.84 2.02
N ILE A 126 -14.30 1.45 2.37
CA ILE A 126 -14.99 1.25 3.65
C ILE A 126 -15.35 -0.23 3.84
N ALA A 127 -16.00 -0.84 2.86
CA ALA A 127 -16.40 -2.25 2.92
C ALA A 127 -15.20 -3.18 3.12
N GLN A 128 -14.07 -2.92 2.45
CA GLN A 128 -12.85 -3.70 2.57
C GLN A 128 -12.18 -3.54 3.96
N LEU A 129 -12.12 -2.31 4.50
CA LEU A 129 -11.54 -2.04 5.82
C LEU A 129 -12.39 -2.58 6.97
N GLN A 130 -13.67 -2.84 6.74
CA GLN A 130 -14.60 -3.45 7.70
C GLN A 130 -14.75 -4.97 7.52
N GLN A 131 -14.00 -5.59 6.60
CA GLN A 131 -14.10 -7.03 6.37
C GLN A 131 -13.28 -7.84 7.39
N ALA A 132 -13.93 -8.84 8.00
CA ALA A 132 -13.25 -9.77 8.92
C ALA A 132 -12.09 -10.53 8.20
N PRO A 133 -11.04 -10.90 8.92
CA PRO A 133 -10.85 -10.77 10.38
C PRO A 133 -10.21 -9.44 10.84
N ARG A 134 -9.87 -8.54 9.92
CA ARG A 134 -9.17 -7.29 10.22
C ARG A 134 -10.10 -6.09 10.06
N VAL A 135 -10.97 -5.89 11.02
CA VAL A 135 -11.94 -4.79 11.04
C VAL A 135 -11.33 -3.55 11.67
N PHE A 136 -11.36 -2.42 10.95
CA PHE A 136 -11.04 -1.10 11.49
C PHE A 136 -12.31 -0.41 11.99
N ASP A 137 -12.23 0.24 13.14
CA ASP A 137 -13.34 1.07 13.65
C ASP A 137 -13.37 2.41 12.91
N LEU A 138 -14.20 2.50 11.89
CA LEU A 138 -14.39 3.72 11.10
C LEU A 138 -15.36 4.73 11.75
N SER A 139 -15.67 4.60 13.04
CA SER A 139 -16.38 5.61 13.83
C SER A 139 -15.44 6.54 14.59
N VAL A 140 -14.16 6.17 14.74
CA VAL A 140 -13.16 6.91 15.50
C VAL A 140 -12.17 7.60 14.56
N LEU A 141 -12.10 8.93 14.68
CA LEU A 141 -11.07 9.77 14.07
C LEU A 141 -10.42 10.61 15.15
N SER A 142 -9.11 10.59 15.21
CA SER A 142 -8.33 11.44 16.11
C SER A 142 -7.11 12.02 15.40
N GLU A 143 -6.40 12.89 16.08
CA GLU A 143 -5.23 13.58 15.53
C GLU A 143 -3.98 13.23 16.33
N GLY A 144 -2.83 13.26 15.66
CA GLY A 144 -1.54 13.00 16.29
C GLY A 144 -0.38 13.61 15.52
N SER A 145 0.81 13.17 15.89
CA SER A 145 2.05 13.51 15.17
C SER A 145 2.84 12.25 14.88
N TRP A 146 3.43 12.16 13.71
CA TRP A 146 4.31 11.09 13.28
C TRP A 146 5.54 11.68 12.59
N GLU A 147 6.73 11.39 13.11
CA GLU A 147 7.98 11.92 12.59
C GLU A 147 7.97 13.46 12.39
N GLY A 148 7.40 14.18 13.38
CA GLY A 148 7.27 15.63 13.37
C GLY A 148 6.19 16.19 12.42
N ARG A 149 5.39 15.35 11.79
CA ARG A 149 4.32 15.74 10.86
C ARG A 149 2.93 15.47 11.48
N PRO A 150 1.95 16.37 11.27
CA PRO A 150 0.61 16.13 11.75
C PRO A 150 -0.06 14.99 10.96
N VAL A 151 -0.78 14.11 11.67
CA VAL A 151 -1.47 12.96 11.09
C VAL A 151 -2.91 12.87 11.57
N TRP A 152 -3.76 12.23 10.75
CA TRP A 152 -5.03 11.66 11.15
C TRP A 152 -4.82 10.22 11.63
N ILE A 153 -5.53 9.83 12.68
CA ILE A 153 -5.53 8.46 13.24
C ILE A 153 -6.96 7.93 13.13
N VAL A 154 -7.15 6.84 12.40
CA VAL A 154 -8.45 6.18 12.23
C VAL A 154 -8.44 4.88 13.01
N GLY A 155 -9.50 4.62 13.78
CA GLY A 155 -9.72 3.38 14.51
C GLY A 155 -9.32 3.44 15.98
N ALA A 156 -8.63 4.49 16.45
CA ALA A 156 -8.22 4.64 17.82
C ALA A 156 -8.18 6.11 18.28
N LYS A 157 -8.19 6.32 19.59
CA LYS A 157 -7.93 7.63 20.20
C LYS A 157 -6.44 7.92 20.20
N ALA A 158 -6.09 9.20 20.20
CA ALA A 158 -4.69 9.61 20.33
C ALA A 158 -4.06 9.03 21.60
N GLY A 159 -2.84 8.47 21.47
CA GLY A 159 -2.11 7.81 22.56
C GLY A 159 -2.41 6.32 22.75
N ASP A 160 -3.45 5.77 22.12
CA ASP A 160 -3.67 4.32 22.07
C ASP A 160 -2.72 3.72 21.02
N ALA A 161 -1.81 2.86 21.46
CA ALA A 161 -0.83 2.21 20.58
C ALA A 161 -1.16 0.73 20.28
N HIS A 162 -2.28 0.21 20.78
CA HIS A 162 -2.60 -1.22 20.69
C HIS A 162 -3.84 -1.53 19.86
N THR A 163 -4.87 -0.69 19.91
CA THR A 163 -6.09 -0.85 19.11
C THR A 163 -5.75 -0.76 17.62
N ARG A 164 -6.39 -1.61 16.78
CA ARG A 164 -6.19 -1.60 15.33
C ARG A 164 -6.53 -0.24 14.75
N GLN A 165 -5.57 0.37 14.08
CA GLN A 165 -5.65 1.73 13.58
C GLN A 165 -4.72 1.96 12.39
N PHE A 166 -5.03 2.96 11.57
CA PHE A 166 -4.11 3.43 10.54
C PHE A 166 -3.97 4.96 10.57
N TRP A 167 -2.84 5.44 10.11
CA TRP A 167 -2.45 6.84 10.19
C TRP A 167 -2.22 7.42 8.80
N VAL A 168 -2.69 8.65 8.61
CA VAL A 168 -2.63 9.36 7.33
C VAL A 168 -1.98 10.73 7.54
N ASP A 169 -0.92 11.03 6.78
CA ASP A 169 -0.28 12.36 6.75
C ASP A 169 -1.30 13.42 6.33
N LYS A 170 -1.46 14.47 7.14
CA LYS A 170 -2.50 15.49 6.90
C LYS A 170 -2.25 16.35 5.68
N GLU A 171 -1.00 16.60 5.32
CA GLU A 171 -0.63 17.47 4.22
C GLU A 171 -0.75 16.75 2.88
N ARG A 172 -0.18 15.54 2.80
CA ARG A 172 -0.13 14.75 1.57
C ARG A 172 -1.31 13.81 1.41
N LEU A 173 -2.06 13.54 2.48
CA LEU A 173 -3.13 12.54 2.55
C LEU A 173 -2.64 11.15 2.14
N LEU A 174 -1.43 10.78 2.58
CA LEU A 174 -0.82 9.48 2.35
C LEU A 174 -0.91 8.61 3.60
N PHE A 175 -1.22 7.35 3.42
CA PHE A 175 -1.09 6.33 4.47
C PHE A 175 0.37 6.22 4.91
N VAL A 176 0.66 6.28 6.21
CA VAL A 176 2.04 6.28 6.71
C VAL A 176 2.31 5.21 7.76
N ARG A 177 1.28 4.76 8.49
CA ARG A 177 1.45 3.84 9.61
C ARG A 177 0.20 3.02 9.88
N MET A 178 0.38 1.77 10.30
CA MET A 178 -0.67 0.91 10.83
C MET A 178 -0.21 0.28 12.14
N LEU A 179 -1.10 0.23 13.12
CA LEU A 179 -0.92 -0.52 14.36
C LEU A 179 -2.06 -1.53 14.50
N GLU A 180 -1.75 -2.71 14.99
CA GLU A 180 -2.74 -3.74 15.30
C GLU A 180 -2.20 -4.73 16.34
N PRO A 181 -3.05 -5.47 17.06
CA PRO A 181 -2.60 -6.60 17.86
C PRO A 181 -1.82 -7.58 17.00
N ALA A 182 -0.65 -8.05 17.49
CA ALA A 182 0.21 -8.93 16.71
C ALA A 182 -0.46 -10.28 16.45
N PRO A 183 -0.35 -10.87 15.24
CA PRO A 183 -1.12 -12.06 14.85
C PRO A 183 -0.83 -13.31 15.68
N ARG A 184 0.40 -13.46 16.21
CA ARG A 184 0.83 -14.63 16.99
C ARG A 184 0.71 -14.42 18.51
N ASP A 185 0.62 -13.19 18.96
CA ASP A 185 0.54 -12.82 20.36
C ASP A 185 -0.20 -11.48 20.48
N THR A 186 -1.50 -11.55 20.66
CA THR A 186 -2.37 -10.36 20.68
C THR A 186 -2.14 -9.42 21.87
N ALA A 187 -1.32 -9.80 22.84
CA ALA A 187 -0.87 -8.89 23.89
C ALA A 187 0.21 -7.92 23.41
N LYS A 188 0.85 -8.21 22.27
CA LYS A 188 1.87 -7.37 21.63
C LYS A 188 1.26 -6.55 20.51
N THR A 189 1.92 -5.44 20.19
CA THR A 189 1.57 -4.57 19.06
C THR A 189 2.43 -4.87 17.85
N ALA A 190 1.78 -5.14 16.73
CA ALA A 190 2.41 -5.13 15.41
C ALA A 190 2.27 -3.72 14.81
N GLU A 191 3.34 -3.26 14.19
CA GLU A 191 3.41 -1.96 13.53
C GLU A 191 3.90 -2.14 12.09
N THR A 192 3.26 -1.43 11.15
CA THR A 192 3.74 -1.29 9.79
C THR A 192 3.96 0.18 9.49
N ARG A 193 5.11 0.54 8.92
CA ARG A 193 5.49 1.90 8.53
C ARG A 193 5.73 1.98 7.04
N PHE A 194 5.15 2.98 6.38
CA PHE A 194 5.43 3.31 4.99
C PHE A 194 6.34 4.53 4.94
N ASN A 195 7.59 4.31 4.56
CA ASN A 195 8.67 5.29 4.63
C ASN A 195 9.22 5.64 3.24
N LYS A 196 10.11 6.64 3.20
CA LYS A 196 10.86 7.05 1.99
C LYS A 196 9.94 7.29 0.78
N TYR A 197 8.82 8.00 1.01
CA TYR A 197 7.90 8.35 -0.06
C TYR A 197 8.57 9.16 -1.16
N GLN A 198 8.40 8.73 -2.40
CA GLN A 198 8.83 9.45 -3.60
C GLN A 198 7.67 9.60 -4.59
N THR A 199 7.71 10.68 -5.37
CA THR A 199 6.70 10.90 -6.42
C THR A 199 6.87 9.91 -7.56
N LEU A 200 5.75 9.42 -8.08
CA LEU A 200 5.72 8.49 -9.21
C LEU A 200 4.45 8.72 -10.05
N ALA A 201 4.62 9.08 -11.31
CA ALA A 201 3.54 9.11 -12.31
C ALA A 201 2.22 9.74 -11.80
N GLY A 202 2.33 10.88 -11.10
CA GLY A 202 1.20 11.65 -10.56
C GLY A 202 0.72 11.22 -9.17
N GLY A 203 1.23 10.11 -8.65
CA GLY A 203 1.02 9.64 -7.28
C GLY A 203 2.30 9.59 -6.46
N TRP A 204 2.32 8.71 -5.46
CA TRP A 204 3.44 8.49 -4.55
C TRP A 204 3.63 6.98 -4.32
N VAL A 205 4.87 6.58 -4.08
CA VAL A 205 5.20 5.23 -3.63
C VAL A 205 6.12 5.32 -2.42
N ALA A 206 5.82 4.55 -1.38
CA ALA A 206 6.74 4.33 -0.28
C ALA A 206 7.83 3.37 -0.77
N ALA A 207 9.08 3.86 -0.84
CA ALA A 207 10.20 3.04 -1.30
C ALA A 207 10.75 2.12 -0.18
N GLN A 208 10.20 2.20 1.02
CA GLN A 208 10.56 1.37 2.15
C GLN A 208 9.32 1.07 3.00
N VAL A 209 9.15 -0.20 3.39
CA VAL A 209 8.13 -0.62 4.35
C VAL A 209 8.79 -1.42 5.46
N GLU A 210 8.46 -1.08 6.71
CA GLU A 210 8.98 -1.75 7.90
C GLU A 210 7.84 -2.43 8.65
N PHE A 211 8.11 -3.64 9.12
CA PHE A 211 7.21 -4.40 10.00
C PHE A 211 7.91 -4.65 11.33
N LEU A 212 7.27 -4.21 12.41
CA LEU A 212 7.83 -4.27 13.75
C LEU A 212 6.87 -5.01 14.69
N ILE A 213 7.42 -5.63 15.73
CA ILE A 213 6.68 -6.12 16.90
C ILE A 213 7.30 -5.47 18.12
N GLU A 214 6.49 -4.78 18.93
CA GLU A 214 6.96 -4.03 20.12
C GLU A 214 8.15 -3.10 19.79
N GLY A 215 8.11 -2.44 18.62
CA GLY A 215 9.16 -1.55 18.16
C GLY A 215 10.44 -2.24 17.63
N GLN A 216 10.51 -3.57 17.67
CA GLN A 216 11.63 -4.34 17.13
C GLN A 216 11.35 -4.71 15.68
N GLN A 217 12.22 -4.31 14.74
CA GLN A 217 12.08 -4.64 13.33
C GLN A 217 12.15 -6.17 13.12
N GLN A 218 11.13 -6.72 12.50
CA GLN A 218 11.04 -8.12 12.12
C GLN A 218 11.30 -8.30 10.62
N PHE A 219 10.80 -7.35 9.82
CA PHE A 219 10.92 -7.43 8.38
C PHE A 219 11.05 -6.02 7.79
N LEU A 220 11.95 -5.87 6.84
CA LEU A 220 12.19 -4.65 6.09
C LEU A 220 12.07 -4.94 4.60
N GLU A 221 11.30 -4.13 3.90
CA GLU A 221 11.19 -4.10 2.45
C GLU A 221 11.83 -2.82 1.91
N GLU A 222 12.70 -2.94 0.93
CA GLU A 222 13.27 -1.81 0.20
C GLU A 222 13.01 -1.98 -1.31
N TYR A 223 12.33 -1.01 -1.90
CA TYR A 223 11.90 -1.08 -3.29
C TYR A 223 12.89 -0.40 -4.23
N THR A 224 13.26 -1.11 -5.28
CA THR A 224 14.15 -0.65 -6.35
C THR A 224 13.50 -0.91 -7.72
N GLN A 225 14.04 -0.36 -8.80
CA GLN A 225 13.53 -0.51 -10.16
C GLN A 225 12.02 -0.16 -10.27
N ILE A 226 11.59 0.86 -9.54
CA ILE A 226 10.18 1.26 -9.43
C ILE A 226 9.73 1.92 -10.74
N GLN A 227 8.64 1.41 -11.33
CA GLN A 227 8.05 1.94 -12.56
C GLN A 227 6.54 2.02 -12.44
N GLY A 228 5.96 3.18 -12.77
CA GLY A 228 4.51 3.41 -12.80
C GLY A 228 3.95 3.45 -14.21
N ASN A 229 2.67 3.12 -14.35
CA ASN A 229 1.92 3.15 -15.61
C ASN A 229 2.53 2.30 -16.73
N VAL A 230 3.11 1.15 -16.38
CA VAL A 230 3.59 0.15 -17.35
C VAL A 230 2.44 -0.72 -17.85
N ASP A 231 2.52 -1.13 -19.10
CA ASP A 231 1.55 -2.08 -19.66
C ASP A 231 1.79 -3.48 -19.08
N LEU A 232 0.75 -4.04 -18.46
CA LEU A 232 0.79 -5.34 -17.80
C LEU A 232 -0.27 -6.27 -18.40
N PRO A 233 0.10 -7.49 -18.82
CA PRO A 233 -0.85 -8.42 -19.40
C PRO A 233 -1.87 -8.90 -18.36
N ALA A 234 -3.13 -9.05 -18.76
CA ALA A 234 -4.22 -9.48 -17.90
C ALA A 234 -4.00 -10.86 -17.27
N THR A 235 -3.20 -11.70 -17.91
CA THR A 235 -2.82 -13.04 -17.44
C THR A 235 -2.08 -13.05 -16.11
N LEU A 236 -1.42 -11.93 -15.73
CA LEU A 236 -0.73 -11.79 -14.44
C LEU A 236 -1.67 -11.98 -13.24
N TRP A 237 -2.95 -11.65 -13.40
CA TRP A 237 -3.95 -11.61 -12.35
C TRP A 237 -4.85 -12.86 -12.30
N ASP A 238 -4.68 -13.78 -13.26
CA ASP A 238 -5.39 -15.05 -13.27
C ASP A 238 -4.54 -16.13 -12.59
N ALA A 239 -4.95 -16.54 -11.40
CA ALA A 239 -4.26 -17.57 -10.64
C ALA A 239 -4.10 -18.90 -11.42
N ARG A 240 -5.04 -19.23 -12.32
CA ARG A 240 -4.96 -20.42 -13.18
C ARG A 240 -3.83 -20.36 -14.22
N GLN A 241 -3.39 -19.13 -14.54
CA GLN A 241 -2.32 -18.88 -15.49
C GLN A 241 -0.97 -18.56 -14.81
N TRP A 242 -0.83 -18.88 -13.52
CA TRP A 242 0.36 -18.58 -12.72
C TRP A 242 1.68 -18.91 -13.45
N LYS A 243 1.82 -20.17 -13.89
CA LYS A 243 3.03 -20.69 -14.55
C LYS A 243 3.23 -20.07 -15.94
N ALA A 244 2.18 -20.00 -16.75
CA ALA A 244 2.24 -19.43 -18.11
C ALA A 244 2.58 -17.94 -18.10
N ALA A 245 2.01 -17.17 -17.21
CA ALA A 245 2.30 -15.74 -17.06
C ALA A 245 3.76 -15.48 -16.65
N ARG A 246 4.39 -16.37 -15.89
CA ARG A 246 5.80 -16.31 -15.52
C ARG A 246 6.71 -16.66 -16.70
N ALA A 247 6.43 -17.74 -17.43
CA ALA A 247 7.21 -18.18 -18.57
C ALA A 247 7.26 -17.13 -19.72
N GLY A 248 6.13 -16.46 -19.99
CA GLY A 248 6.04 -15.42 -21.02
C GLY A 248 6.95 -14.20 -20.77
N ARG A 249 7.36 -13.93 -19.52
CA ARG A 249 8.30 -12.84 -19.21
C ARG A 249 9.76 -13.24 -19.34
N ALA A 250 10.08 -14.52 -19.08
CA ALA A 250 11.45 -15.02 -19.26
C ALA A 250 11.90 -15.00 -20.73
N SER A 251 10.95 -15.10 -21.67
CA SER A 251 11.22 -15.02 -23.12
C SER A 251 11.24 -13.58 -23.67
N GLY A 252 10.77 -12.57 -22.90
CA GLY A 252 10.71 -11.15 -23.33
C GLY A 252 11.90 -10.28 -22.90
N THR A 253 12.89 -10.81 -22.18
CA THR A 253 14.08 -10.07 -21.71
C THR A 253 15.29 -10.16 -22.64
N GLY A 254 15.08 -10.52 -23.91
CA GLY A 254 16.14 -10.55 -24.92
C GLY A 254 15.84 -9.55 -26.04
N ASN A 255 16.10 -8.24 -25.78
CA ASN A 255 16.48 -7.23 -26.80
C ASN A 255 17.01 -6.01 -26.06
#